data_1f9241e5e535d319d5a46167a413409a
#
_entry.id   1f9241e5e535d319d5a46167a413409a
#
_cell.length_a   1.000
_cell.length_b   1.000
_cell.length_c   1.000
_cell.angle_alpha   90.00
_cell.angle_beta   90.00
_cell.angle_gamma   90.00
#
_symmetry.space_group_name_H-M   'P 1'
#
loop_
_entity.id
_entity.type
_entity.pdbx_description
1 polymer ?
#
loop_
_entity_poly.entity_id
_entity_poly.type
_entity_poly.pdbx_seq_one_letter_code
_entity_poly.pdbx_strand_id
1 'polypeptide(L)'
;MTVRCRAPLRIGFGGGGTDVPPYPEEKGGAVLSTTIGKYAYCTLMARDDDRINVTSLDYDLVASYSVNAEPRYDGNLDLVKAAIHAMNVKSGCDLFLHTDAPPGSGLGTSSALVVAIVGAFKQWLKLPLTGYDIAELAYHIERDEAGIKGGRQDQYAATFGGFNFIEFLGKTTIVNPLRIDWNTINELEYRLMLCYTGGTRVSAGILDDQVAGYKERKVDVLKAFEETKQLAFDMKNALLLGKLNEFGSLLHQAWSCKKRLSKKITDPQIDELYELARQNGSIGGKLLGAGGGGYLLFLCEFDKWHIVAEKLERAGGKIVGFTFDLRGMQSWEVSES
;
A
#
# COMPACT_ATOMS: atom_id res chain seq x y z
N MET A 1 -11.17 -27.80 8.28
CA MET A 1 -11.09 -26.47 8.90
C MET A 1 -10.84 -25.44 7.81
N THR A 2 -11.67 -24.41 7.75
CA THR A 2 -11.53 -23.31 6.79
C THR A 2 -11.24 -22.02 7.54
N VAL A 3 -10.21 -21.29 7.13
CA VAL A 3 -9.84 -19.98 7.67
C VAL A 3 -9.92 -18.94 6.56
N ARG A 4 -10.43 -17.77 6.89
CA ARG A 4 -10.37 -16.60 6.01
C ARG A 4 -9.59 -15.48 6.66
N CYS A 5 -8.88 -14.75 5.83
CA CYS A 5 -8.21 -13.53 6.24
C CYS A 5 -8.41 -12.46 5.17
N ARG A 6 -8.54 -11.20 5.62
CA ARG A 6 -8.48 -10.04 4.76
C ARG A 6 -7.58 -8.98 5.37
N ALA A 7 -6.87 -8.28 4.52
CA ALA A 7 -6.04 -7.15 4.91
C ALA A 7 -6.39 -5.94 4.02
N PRO A 8 -6.64 -4.75 4.59
CA PRO A 8 -7.08 -3.60 3.83
C PRO A 8 -5.94 -3.01 2.99
N LEU A 9 -6.29 -2.46 1.83
CA LEU A 9 -5.41 -1.65 1.02
C LEU A 9 -5.25 -0.26 1.62
N ARG A 10 -4.18 0.46 1.25
CA ARG A 10 -3.87 1.76 1.84
C ARG A 10 -3.78 2.89 0.82
N ILE A 11 -4.10 4.09 1.30
CA ILE A 11 -3.76 5.37 0.67
C ILE A 11 -2.60 5.98 1.46
N GLY A 12 -1.45 6.23 0.80
CA GLY A 12 -0.32 6.96 1.38
C GLY A 12 -0.41 8.45 1.05
N PHE A 13 -0.71 9.28 2.03
CA PHE A 13 -0.83 10.73 1.85
C PHE A 13 0.53 11.41 1.71
N GLY A 14 1.45 11.15 2.61
CA GLY A 14 2.77 11.80 2.67
C GLY A 14 3.87 10.88 3.17
N GLY A 15 5.13 11.26 2.93
CA GLY A 15 6.30 10.57 3.45
C GLY A 15 6.79 9.36 2.66
N GLY A 16 6.01 8.86 1.69
CA GLY A 16 6.37 7.65 0.94
C GLY A 16 7.72 7.80 0.23
N GLY A 17 8.54 6.74 0.34
CA GLY A 17 9.94 6.72 -0.06
C GLY A 17 10.90 6.88 1.13
N THR A 18 10.52 7.60 2.18
CA THR A 18 11.35 7.75 3.39
C THR A 18 11.35 6.49 4.27
N ASP A 19 10.52 5.51 3.95
CA ASP A 19 10.44 4.17 4.51
C ASP A 19 11.29 3.14 3.76
N VAL A 20 11.97 3.55 2.67
CA VAL A 20 12.78 2.68 1.81
C VAL A 20 14.25 2.78 2.22
N PRO A 21 14.95 1.65 2.50
CA PRO A 21 16.37 1.64 2.80
C PRO A 21 17.23 2.29 1.69
N PRO A 22 18.32 3.03 2.03
CA PRO A 22 18.89 3.22 3.37
C PRO A 22 18.39 4.48 4.13
N TYR A 23 17.42 5.20 3.62
CA TYR A 23 16.98 6.47 4.21
C TYR A 23 16.51 6.35 5.67
N PRO A 24 15.63 5.37 6.05
CA PRO A 24 15.15 5.25 7.42
C PRO A 24 16.26 4.89 8.42
N GLU A 25 17.30 4.19 7.99
CA GLU A 25 18.45 3.83 8.82
C GLU A 25 19.34 5.05 9.10
N GLU A 26 19.49 5.97 8.15
CA GLU A 26 20.40 7.11 8.25
C GLU A 26 19.72 8.36 8.81
N LYS A 27 18.47 8.60 8.46
CA LYS A 27 17.75 9.86 8.72
C LYS A 27 16.43 9.69 9.49
N GLY A 28 16.02 8.46 9.68
CA GLY A 28 14.65 8.15 10.11
C GLY A 28 13.61 8.53 9.06
N GLY A 29 12.62 7.69 8.84
CA GLY A 29 11.52 7.92 7.91
C GLY A 29 10.22 8.24 8.64
N ALA A 30 9.26 8.83 7.94
CA ALA A 30 7.91 9.04 8.44
C ALA A 30 6.89 9.00 7.30
N VAL A 31 5.78 8.31 7.50
CA VAL A 31 4.70 8.17 6.53
C VAL A 31 3.36 8.43 7.18
N LEU A 32 2.52 9.23 6.52
CA LEU A 32 1.11 9.40 6.84
C LEU A 32 0.27 8.57 5.87
N SER A 33 -0.54 7.66 6.38
CA SER A 33 -1.41 6.80 5.57
C SER A 33 -2.74 6.50 6.25
N THR A 34 -3.68 6.01 5.45
CA THR A 34 -4.95 5.44 5.93
C THR A 34 -5.29 4.19 5.14
N THR A 35 -6.11 3.32 5.70
CA THR A 35 -6.66 2.17 4.99
C THR A 35 -8.07 2.43 4.47
N ILE A 36 -8.44 1.70 3.43
CA ILE A 36 -9.71 1.84 2.72
C ILE A 36 -10.45 0.50 2.65
N GLY A 37 -11.77 0.55 2.44
CA GLY A 37 -12.65 -0.60 2.28
C GLY A 37 -12.43 -1.38 0.97
N LYS A 38 -11.18 -1.59 0.61
CA LYS A 38 -10.69 -2.49 -0.43
C LYS A 38 -9.63 -3.39 0.17
N TYR A 39 -9.63 -4.66 -0.18
CA TYR A 39 -8.86 -5.66 0.55
C TYR A 39 -8.09 -6.60 -0.38
N ALA A 40 -7.06 -7.20 0.20
CA ALA A 40 -6.52 -8.47 -0.25
C ALA A 40 -7.08 -9.59 0.63
N TYR A 41 -7.44 -10.71 0.03
CA TYR A 41 -8.10 -11.84 0.67
C TYR A 41 -7.27 -13.11 0.52
N CYS A 42 -7.26 -13.89 1.60
CA CYS A 42 -6.74 -15.26 1.61
C CYS A 42 -7.78 -16.17 2.27
N THR A 43 -8.27 -17.16 1.53
CA THR A 43 -9.01 -18.28 2.10
C THR A 43 -8.10 -19.50 2.12
N LEU A 44 -7.96 -20.10 3.29
CA LEU A 44 -7.16 -21.30 3.55
C LEU A 44 -8.09 -22.45 3.94
N MET A 45 -7.99 -23.58 3.26
CA MET A 45 -8.68 -24.82 3.60
C MET A 45 -7.64 -25.89 3.92
N ALA A 46 -7.66 -26.40 5.16
CA ALA A 46 -6.73 -27.45 5.60
C ALA A 46 -6.97 -28.75 4.84
N ARG A 47 -5.88 -29.46 4.51
CA ARG A 47 -5.86 -30.77 3.83
C ARG A 47 -5.18 -31.80 4.74
N ASP A 48 -5.48 -33.08 4.49
CA ASP A 48 -4.87 -34.19 5.21
C ASP A 48 -3.65 -34.80 4.51
N ASP A 49 -3.19 -34.15 3.40
CA ASP A 49 -1.99 -34.55 2.65
C ASP A 49 -0.85 -33.53 2.81
N ASP A 50 0.23 -33.68 2.06
CA ASP A 50 1.40 -32.79 2.04
C ASP A 50 1.37 -31.77 0.90
N ARG A 51 0.23 -31.53 0.25
CA ARG A 51 0.11 -30.63 -0.89
C ARG A 51 -0.44 -29.27 -0.49
N ILE A 52 0.18 -28.23 -1.04
CA ILE A 52 -0.33 -26.86 -1.02
C ILE A 52 -0.77 -26.51 -2.44
N ASN A 53 -2.06 -26.32 -2.64
CA ASN A 53 -2.59 -25.83 -3.89
C ASN A 53 -2.91 -24.35 -3.74
N VAL A 54 -2.50 -23.56 -4.71
CA VAL A 54 -2.72 -22.10 -4.73
C VAL A 54 -3.52 -21.74 -5.96
N THR A 55 -4.65 -21.09 -5.75
CA THR A 55 -5.46 -20.48 -6.82
C THR A 55 -5.42 -18.95 -6.62
N SER A 56 -4.81 -18.26 -7.55
CA SER A 56 -4.77 -16.78 -7.59
C SER A 56 -5.69 -16.29 -8.69
N LEU A 57 -6.79 -15.63 -8.30
CA LEU A 57 -7.77 -15.11 -9.26
C LEU A 57 -7.26 -13.88 -10.00
N ASP A 58 -6.37 -13.10 -9.37
CA ASP A 58 -5.82 -11.87 -9.97
C ASP A 58 -4.84 -12.14 -11.13
N TYR A 59 -4.17 -13.30 -11.09
CA TYR A 59 -3.19 -13.71 -12.09
C TYR A 59 -3.69 -14.86 -12.98
N ASP A 60 -4.90 -15.35 -12.73
CA ASP A 60 -5.45 -16.55 -13.39
C ASP A 60 -4.46 -17.73 -13.34
N LEU A 61 -3.87 -17.95 -12.16
CA LEU A 61 -2.84 -18.95 -11.92
C LEU A 61 -3.29 -19.99 -10.89
N VAL A 62 -3.03 -21.25 -11.24
CA VAL A 62 -3.16 -22.40 -10.34
C VAL A 62 -1.81 -23.09 -10.23
N ALA A 63 -1.34 -23.32 -9.01
CA ALA A 63 -0.09 -24.00 -8.75
C ALA A 63 -0.24 -25.00 -7.61
N SER A 64 0.59 -26.05 -7.61
CA SER A 64 0.61 -27.09 -6.57
C SER A 64 2.05 -27.34 -6.15
N TYR A 65 2.31 -27.33 -4.85
CA TYR A 65 3.61 -27.56 -4.22
C TYR A 65 3.50 -28.66 -3.16
N SER A 66 4.59 -29.40 -2.91
CA SER A 66 4.70 -30.19 -1.69
C SER A 66 5.27 -29.34 -0.56
N VAL A 67 4.78 -29.49 0.67
CA VAL A 67 5.33 -28.80 1.85
C VAL A 67 6.81 -29.12 2.10
N ASN A 68 7.30 -30.24 1.53
CA ASN A 68 8.68 -30.70 1.65
C ASN A 68 9.59 -30.20 0.51
N ALA A 69 9.04 -29.49 -0.49
CA ALA A 69 9.81 -28.99 -1.60
C ALA A 69 10.49 -27.66 -1.26
N GLU A 70 11.77 -27.52 -1.64
CA GLU A 70 12.45 -26.24 -1.62
C GLU A 70 11.77 -25.24 -2.58
N PRO A 71 11.48 -24.00 -2.14
CA PRO A 71 10.82 -23.02 -2.99
C PRO A 71 11.72 -22.62 -4.16
N ARG A 72 11.18 -22.65 -5.37
CA ARG A 72 11.84 -22.10 -6.56
C ARG A 72 11.18 -20.77 -6.92
N TYR A 73 11.94 -19.69 -6.83
CA TYR A 73 11.49 -18.34 -7.21
C TYR A 73 11.70 -18.17 -8.71
N ASP A 74 10.63 -18.33 -9.47
CA ASP A 74 10.62 -18.34 -10.95
C ASP A 74 9.73 -17.23 -11.56
N GLY A 75 9.29 -16.29 -10.71
CA GLY A 75 8.39 -15.20 -11.09
C GLY A 75 6.90 -15.54 -10.93
N ASN A 76 6.56 -16.81 -10.66
CA ASN A 76 5.18 -17.25 -10.52
C ASN A 76 4.82 -17.46 -9.05
N LEU A 77 3.95 -16.62 -8.50
CA LEU A 77 3.49 -16.71 -7.10
C LEU A 77 4.63 -16.74 -6.06
N ASP A 78 5.76 -16.10 -6.35
CA ASP A 78 6.95 -16.12 -5.49
C ASP A 78 6.66 -15.58 -4.09
N LEU A 79 5.79 -14.58 -3.95
CA LEU A 79 5.32 -14.09 -2.65
C LEU A 79 4.61 -15.18 -1.82
N VAL A 80 3.82 -16.03 -2.48
CA VAL A 80 3.10 -17.12 -1.81
C VAL A 80 4.07 -18.20 -1.38
N LYS A 81 5.02 -18.57 -2.26
CA LYS A 81 6.09 -19.55 -1.95
C LYS A 81 6.95 -19.06 -0.78
N ALA A 82 7.34 -17.77 -0.80
CA ALA A 82 8.09 -17.15 0.27
C ALA A 82 7.33 -17.16 1.61
N ALA A 83 6.03 -16.87 1.59
CA ALA A 83 5.20 -16.94 2.78
C ALA A 83 5.06 -18.36 3.35
N ILE A 84 4.85 -19.36 2.50
CA ILE A 84 4.80 -20.78 2.90
C ILE A 84 6.12 -21.21 3.55
N HIS A 85 7.24 -20.82 2.95
CA HIS A 85 8.58 -21.15 3.45
C HIS A 85 8.86 -20.45 4.80
N ALA A 86 8.69 -19.13 4.87
CA ALA A 86 8.94 -18.35 6.09
C ALA A 86 8.04 -18.76 7.27
N MET A 87 6.79 -19.18 6.99
CA MET A 87 5.86 -19.69 8.00
C MET A 87 6.14 -21.14 8.40
N ASN A 88 7.11 -21.81 7.76
CA ASN A 88 7.49 -23.21 8.01
C ASN A 88 6.29 -24.16 8.01
N VAL A 89 5.41 -24.02 7.01
CA VAL A 89 4.16 -24.80 6.89
C VAL A 89 4.51 -26.27 6.66
N LYS A 90 3.93 -27.16 7.48
CA LYS A 90 4.23 -28.61 7.48
C LYS A 90 3.05 -29.49 7.06
N SER A 91 1.88 -28.91 6.86
CA SER A 91 0.66 -29.61 6.48
C SER A 91 0.09 -29.03 5.20
N GLY A 92 -0.59 -29.85 4.40
CA GLY A 92 -1.21 -29.39 3.16
C GLY A 92 -2.38 -28.43 3.38
N CYS A 93 -2.58 -27.55 2.43
CA CYS A 93 -3.74 -26.66 2.39
C CYS A 93 -4.06 -26.21 0.96
N ASP A 94 -5.30 -25.82 0.74
CA ASP A 94 -5.71 -25.08 -0.46
C ASP A 94 -5.79 -23.60 -0.11
N LEU A 95 -5.14 -22.74 -0.91
CA LEU A 95 -5.15 -21.30 -0.78
C LEU A 95 -5.88 -20.67 -1.96
N PHE A 96 -6.88 -19.82 -1.67
CA PHE A 96 -7.58 -19.00 -2.66
C PHE A 96 -7.27 -17.52 -2.36
N LEU A 97 -6.70 -16.83 -3.35
CA LEU A 97 -6.19 -15.49 -3.22
C LEU A 97 -6.87 -14.56 -4.22
N HIS A 98 -7.28 -13.36 -3.79
CA HIS A 98 -7.72 -12.29 -4.69
C HIS A 98 -7.60 -10.92 -4.02
N THR A 99 -7.67 -9.85 -4.83
CA THR A 99 -7.57 -8.47 -4.36
C THR A 99 -8.61 -7.58 -5.04
N ASP A 100 -9.08 -6.54 -4.33
CA ASP A 100 -10.07 -5.58 -4.86
C ASP A 100 -9.45 -4.50 -5.77
N ALA A 101 -8.13 -4.53 -5.96
CA ALA A 101 -7.43 -3.63 -6.87
C ALA A 101 -6.30 -4.37 -7.61
N PRO A 102 -6.00 -3.99 -8.86
CA PRO A 102 -4.95 -4.65 -9.62
C PRO A 102 -3.58 -4.58 -8.93
N PRO A 103 -2.74 -5.63 -9.07
CA PRO A 103 -1.34 -5.56 -8.66
C PRO A 103 -0.62 -4.38 -9.30
N GLY A 104 0.26 -3.72 -8.55
CA GLY A 104 0.99 -2.54 -9.05
C GLY A 104 0.16 -1.26 -9.15
N SER A 105 -1.08 -1.26 -8.65
CA SER A 105 -1.98 -0.09 -8.67
C SER A 105 -1.57 1.07 -7.75
N GLY A 106 -0.58 0.87 -6.88
CA GLY A 106 -0.12 1.90 -5.94
C GLY A 106 -0.87 1.93 -4.60
N LEU A 107 -1.76 0.96 -4.34
CA LEU A 107 -2.53 0.86 -3.10
C LEU A 107 -1.96 -0.13 -2.07
N GLY A 108 -0.73 -0.61 -2.24
CA GLY A 108 -0.09 -1.58 -1.34
C GLY A 108 -0.64 -3.00 -1.48
N THR A 109 -1.16 -3.35 -2.64
CA THR A 109 -1.88 -4.62 -2.91
C THR A 109 -1.03 -5.85 -2.61
N SER A 110 0.23 -5.88 -3.06
CA SER A 110 1.18 -6.98 -2.84
C SER A 110 1.40 -7.24 -1.35
N SER A 111 1.74 -6.20 -0.62
CA SER A 111 2.02 -6.27 0.82
C SER A 111 0.77 -6.64 1.63
N ALA A 112 -0.41 -6.10 1.25
CA ALA A 112 -1.67 -6.49 1.87
C ALA A 112 -1.98 -7.98 1.63
N LEU A 113 -1.65 -8.52 0.44
CA LEU A 113 -1.81 -9.94 0.14
C LEU A 113 -0.91 -10.80 1.03
N VAL A 114 0.37 -10.42 1.21
CA VAL A 114 1.29 -11.13 2.12
C VAL A 114 0.77 -11.09 3.55
N VAL A 115 0.29 -9.93 4.03
CA VAL A 115 -0.32 -9.79 5.37
C VAL A 115 -1.55 -10.69 5.50
N ALA A 116 -2.40 -10.79 4.47
CA ALA A 116 -3.57 -11.68 4.50
C ALA A 116 -3.17 -13.17 4.56
N ILE A 117 -2.12 -13.57 3.84
CA ILE A 117 -1.59 -14.94 3.86
C ILE A 117 -1.00 -15.25 5.25
N VAL A 118 -0.15 -14.37 5.80
CA VAL A 118 0.42 -14.53 7.14
C VAL A 118 -0.69 -14.61 8.20
N GLY A 119 -1.72 -13.75 8.09
CA GLY A 119 -2.86 -13.76 8.98
C GLY A 119 -3.68 -15.05 8.92
N ALA A 120 -3.86 -15.65 7.73
CA ALA A 120 -4.53 -16.92 7.55
C ALA A 120 -3.72 -18.06 8.17
N PHE A 121 -2.42 -18.14 7.91
CA PHE A 121 -1.54 -19.12 8.54
C PHE A 121 -1.44 -18.96 10.05
N LYS A 122 -1.32 -17.71 10.55
CA LYS A 122 -1.35 -17.43 11.99
C LYS A 122 -2.59 -18.04 12.65
N GLN A 123 -3.77 -17.81 12.06
CA GLN A 123 -5.03 -18.32 12.59
C GLN A 123 -5.09 -19.86 12.53
N TRP A 124 -4.71 -20.44 11.40
CA TRP A 124 -4.71 -21.89 11.21
C TRP A 124 -3.75 -22.62 12.14
N LEU A 125 -2.51 -22.13 12.23
CA LEU A 125 -1.43 -22.73 13.02
C LEU A 125 -1.45 -22.28 14.48
N LYS A 126 -2.41 -21.40 14.88
CA LYS A 126 -2.57 -20.85 16.24
C LYS A 126 -1.29 -20.19 16.76
N LEU A 127 -0.59 -19.44 15.90
CA LEU A 127 0.66 -18.79 16.26
C LEU A 127 0.41 -17.54 17.11
N PRO A 128 1.18 -17.30 18.18
CA PRO A 128 1.00 -16.16 19.09
C PRO A 128 1.65 -14.86 18.55
N LEU A 129 1.42 -14.54 17.26
CA LEU A 129 1.99 -13.36 16.62
C LEU A 129 1.19 -12.10 16.97
N THR A 130 1.89 -11.04 17.36
CA THR A 130 1.33 -9.69 17.52
C THR A 130 1.17 -9.00 16.17
N GLY A 131 0.53 -7.82 16.13
CA GLY A 131 0.46 -7.02 14.90
C GLY A 131 1.84 -6.61 14.38
N TYR A 132 2.77 -6.28 15.27
CA TYR A 132 4.14 -5.96 14.88
C TYR A 132 4.89 -7.15 14.31
N ASP A 133 4.73 -8.35 14.90
CA ASP A 133 5.34 -9.57 14.37
C ASP A 133 4.80 -9.90 12.98
N ILE A 134 3.50 -9.71 12.73
CA ILE A 134 2.88 -9.95 11.43
C ILE A 134 3.42 -8.96 10.38
N ALA A 135 3.48 -7.67 10.70
CA ALA A 135 3.95 -6.66 9.78
C ALA A 135 5.44 -6.86 9.42
N GLU A 136 6.27 -7.17 10.42
CA GLU A 136 7.70 -7.42 10.21
C GLU A 136 7.94 -8.73 9.43
N LEU A 137 7.20 -9.79 9.75
CA LEU A 137 7.27 -11.05 9.00
C LEU A 137 6.82 -10.86 7.55
N ALA A 138 5.74 -10.11 7.31
CA ALA A 138 5.29 -9.80 5.95
C ALA A 138 6.33 -8.97 5.18
N TYR A 139 7.02 -8.03 5.85
CA TYR A 139 8.13 -7.28 5.29
C TYR A 139 9.30 -8.21 4.91
N HIS A 140 9.72 -9.08 5.84
CA HIS A 140 10.78 -10.06 5.60
C HIS A 140 10.45 -10.99 4.41
N ILE A 141 9.24 -11.54 4.37
CA ILE A 141 8.77 -12.37 3.26
C ILE A 141 8.90 -11.65 1.91
N GLU A 142 8.46 -10.40 1.85
CA GLU A 142 8.42 -9.66 0.60
C GLU A 142 9.81 -9.16 0.17
N ARG A 143 10.65 -8.69 1.11
CA ARG A 143 11.95 -8.05 0.81
C ARG A 143 13.12 -9.03 0.79
N ASP A 144 13.19 -9.90 1.79
CA ASP A 144 14.37 -10.75 1.96
C ASP A 144 14.15 -12.11 1.28
N GLU A 145 13.00 -12.74 1.44
CA GLU A 145 12.73 -14.06 0.85
C GLU A 145 12.38 -13.95 -0.66
N ALA A 146 11.42 -13.12 -1.02
CA ALA A 146 10.99 -12.95 -2.41
C ALA A 146 11.86 -11.95 -3.20
N GLY A 147 12.74 -11.18 -2.54
CA GLY A 147 13.64 -10.21 -3.17
C GLY A 147 12.95 -9.02 -3.83
N ILE A 148 11.71 -8.72 -3.47
CA ILE A 148 10.95 -7.60 -4.06
C ILE A 148 11.35 -6.30 -3.36
N LYS A 149 11.81 -5.31 -4.12
CA LYS A 149 12.23 -4.02 -3.58
C LYS A 149 11.05 -3.19 -3.09
N GLY A 150 11.23 -2.46 -1.98
CA GLY A 150 10.22 -1.57 -1.42
C GLY A 150 10.52 -1.11 0.00
N GLY A 151 9.64 -0.28 0.54
CA GLY A 151 9.68 0.16 1.93
C GLY A 151 8.84 -0.71 2.85
N ARG A 152 8.67 -0.23 4.08
CA ARG A 152 7.98 -0.95 5.19
C ARG A 152 6.53 -0.49 5.38
N GLN A 153 6.12 0.64 4.80
CA GLN A 153 4.85 1.28 5.12
C GLN A 153 3.63 0.39 4.87
N ASP A 154 3.67 -0.42 3.80
CA ASP A 154 2.49 -1.12 3.28
C ASP A 154 2.07 -2.28 4.18
N GLN A 155 3.03 -3.07 4.67
CA GLN A 155 2.80 -4.18 5.58
C GLN A 155 2.24 -3.68 6.92
N TYR A 156 2.79 -2.59 7.44
CA TYR A 156 2.32 -1.98 8.69
C TYR A 156 0.93 -1.35 8.52
N ALA A 157 0.69 -0.61 7.44
CA ALA A 157 -0.63 -0.03 7.17
C ALA A 157 -1.72 -1.12 7.05
N ALA A 158 -1.47 -2.18 6.28
CA ALA A 158 -2.42 -3.28 6.10
C ALA A 158 -2.67 -4.07 7.39
N THR A 159 -1.65 -4.21 8.25
CA THR A 159 -1.78 -4.94 9.52
C THR A 159 -2.56 -4.16 10.55
N PHE A 160 -2.26 -2.87 10.73
CA PHE A 160 -2.84 -2.05 11.81
C PHE A 160 -4.15 -1.37 11.41
N GLY A 161 -4.30 -0.99 10.15
CA GLY A 161 -5.50 -0.29 9.65
C GLY A 161 -5.71 1.11 10.21
N GLY A 162 -6.61 1.86 9.61
CA GLY A 162 -6.98 3.21 10.03
C GLY A 162 -5.98 4.28 9.63
N PHE A 163 -6.14 5.46 10.22
CA PHE A 163 -5.24 6.60 10.03
C PHE A 163 -4.02 6.47 10.92
N ASN A 164 -2.85 6.31 10.32
CA ASN A 164 -1.60 6.13 11.05
C ASN A 164 -0.51 7.10 10.59
N PHE A 165 0.24 7.60 11.56
CA PHE A 165 1.55 8.19 11.34
C PHE A 165 2.60 7.18 11.75
N ILE A 166 3.31 6.63 10.77
CA ILE A 166 4.28 5.55 10.98
C ILE A 166 5.68 6.13 10.89
N GLU A 167 6.48 5.93 11.95
CA GLU A 167 7.86 6.37 12.04
C GLU A 167 8.80 5.16 11.90
N PHE A 168 9.84 5.34 11.08
CA PHE A 168 10.85 4.32 10.80
C PHE A 168 12.20 4.81 11.32
N LEU A 169 12.65 4.26 12.44
CA LEU A 169 13.85 4.66 13.16
C LEU A 169 14.88 3.55 13.08
N GLY A 170 15.59 3.46 11.95
CA GLY A 170 16.49 2.34 11.69
C GLY A 170 15.73 1.01 11.59
N LYS A 171 15.99 0.13 12.54
CA LYS A 171 15.30 -1.18 12.62
C LYS A 171 13.95 -1.11 13.36
N THR A 172 13.68 -0.01 14.06
CA THR A 172 12.44 0.14 14.84
C THR A 172 11.38 0.84 14.00
N THR A 173 10.18 0.28 13.97
CA THR A 173 9.00 0.91 13.39
C THR A 173 7.99 1.21 14.49
N ILE A 174 7.45 2.43 14.51
CA ILE A 174 6.46 2.87 15.48
C ILE A 174 5.19 3.28 14.72
N VAL A 175 4.08 2.64 15.04
CA VAL A 175 2.77 2.98 14.49
C VAL A 175 2.03 3.87 15.49
N ASN A 176 1.76 5.11 15.09
CA ASN A 176 0.99 6.07 15.89
C ASN A 176 -0.40 6.22 15.28
N PRO A 177 -1.45 5.57 15.82
CA PRO A 177 -2.81 5.76 15.37
C PRO A 177 -3.28 7.19 15.65
N LEU A 178 -3.85 7.86 14.67
CA LEU A 178 -4.30 9.24 14.78
C LEU A 178 -5.75 9.31 15.24
N ARG A 179 -6.01 10.12 16.26
CA ARG A 179 -7.36 10.46 16.73
C ARG A 179 -7.87 11.70 16.00
N ILE A 180 -8.43 11.49 14.83
CA ILE A 180 -9.00 12.55 14.00
C ILE A 180 -10.48 12.67 14.35
N ASP A 181 -11.00 13.91 14.41
CA ASP A 181 -12.43 14.16 14.61
C ASP A 181 -13.27 13.55 13.47
N TRP A 182 -14.43 12.99 13.81
CA TRP A 182 -15.30 12.31 12.85
C TRP A 182 -15.81 13.24 11.74
N ASN A 183 -16.07 14.53 12.06
CA ASN A 183 -16.48 15.48 11.02
C ASN A 183 -15.35 15.70 10.01
N THR A 184 -14.11 15.73 10.48
CA THR A 184 -12.92 15.81 9.60
C THR A 184 -12.78 14.56 8.73
N ILE A 185 -12.97 13.37 9.29
CA ILE A 185 -12.92 12.10 8.54
C ILE A 185 -14.02 12.07 7.47
N ASN A 186 -15.26 12.37 7.84
CA ASN A 186 -16.40 12.36 6.94
C ASN A 186 -16.23 13.39 5.80
N GLU A 187 -15.79 14.60 6.12
CA GLU A 187 -15.54 15.64 5.12
C GLU A 187 -14.36 15.28 4.21
N LEU A 188 -13.32 14.65 4.76
CA LEU A 188 -12.18 14.16 3.98
C LEU A 188 -12.62 13.07 3.01
N GLU A 189 -13.43 12.08 3.47
CA GLU A 189 -13.96 11.00 2.63
C GLU A 189 -14.85 11.55 1.51
N TYR A 190 -15.72 12.51 1.84
CA TYR A 190 -16.61 13.15 0.88
C TYR A 190 -15.86 13.90 -0.23
N ARG A 191 -14.73 14.53 0.08
CA ARG A 191 -13.96 15.37 -0.84
C ARG A 191 -12.83 14.65 -1.57
N LEU A 192 -12.39 13.50 -1.05
CA LEU A 192 -11.35 12.72 -1.70
C LEU A 192 -11.89 11.98 -2.93
N MET A 193 -11.03 11.83 -3.91
CA MET A 193 -11.32 11.12 -5.16
C MET A 193 -10.15 10.22 -5.53
N LEU A 194 -10.44 8.96 -5.88
CA LEU A 194 -9.49 8.06 -6.51
C LEU A 194 -9.80 7.96 -8.00
N CYS A 195 -8.81 8.26 -8.83
CA CYS A 195 -8.88 8.12 -10.28
C CYS A 195 -7.83 7.13 -10.76
N TYR A 196 -8.26 5.99 -11.32
CA TYR A 196 -7.37 5.04 -11.94
C TYR A 196 -6.94 5.53 -13.33
N THR A 197 -5.64 5.53 -13.60
CA THR A 197 -5.05 6.10 -14.83
C THR A 197 -5.03 5.13 -16.02
N GLY A 198 -5.53 3.90 -15.85
CA GLY A 198 -5.60 2.89 -16.92
C GLY A 198 -4.32 2.06 -17.11
N GLY A 199 -3.24 2.36 -16.42
CA GLY A 199 -1.97 1.65 -16.51
C GLY A 199 -1.42 1.21 -15.16
N THR A 200 -0.72 0.09 -15.14
CA THR A 200 0.13 -0.32 -14.02
C THR A 200 1.54 -0.55 -14.58
N ARG A 201 2.55 -0.08 -13.88
CA ARG A 201 3.96 -0.30 -14.25
C ARG A 201 4.69 -1.01 -13.13
N VAL A 202 5.75 -1.72 -13.50
CA VAL A 202 6.64 -2.36 -12.51
C VAL A 202 7.38 -1.27 -11.73
N SER A 203 7.10 -1.17 -10.44
CA SER A 203 7.65 -0.14 -9.54
C SER A 203 9.14 -0.27 -9.26
N ALA A 204 9.73 -1.45 -9.48
CA ALA A 204 11.13 -1.75 -9.14
C ALA A 204 12.14 -0.74 -9.72
N GLY A 205 12.04 -0.42 -11.01
CA GLY A 205 12.95 0.52 -11.65
C GLY A 205 12.84 1.98 -11.17
N ILE A 206 11.66 2.37 -10.63
CA ILE A 206 11.47 3.70 -10.04
C ILE A 206 12.12 3.78 -8.66
N LEU A 207 11.97 2.73 -7.86
CA LEU A 207 12.60 2.63 -6.54
C LEU A 207 14.12 2.56 -6.66
N ASP A 208 14.64 1.83 -7.66
CA ASP A 208 16.08 1.80 -7.95
C ASP A 208 16.64 3.18 -8.26
N ASP A 209 15.96 3.97 -9.09
CA ASP A 209 16.37 5.35 -9.39
C ASP A 209 16.41 6.22 -8.13
N GLN A 210 15.39 6.10 -7.26
CA GLN A 210 15.32 6.87 -6.00
C GLN A 210 16.46 6.49 -5.06
N VAL A 211 16.70 5.20 -4.85
CA VAL A 211 17.78 4.68 -4.00
C VAL A 211 19.15 5.06 -4.57
N ALA A 212 19.35 4.93 -5.89
CA ALA A 212 20.58 5.32 -6.55
C ALA A 212 20.86 6.82 -6.39
N GLY A 213 19.87 7.68 -6.67
CA GLY A 213 19.98 9.12 -6.49
C GLY A 213 20.32 9.53 -5.06
N TYR A 214 19.75 8.83 -4.06
CA TYR A 214 20.07 9.03 -2.65
C TYR A 214 21.51 8.63 -2.32
N LYS A 215 21.94 7.42 -2.74
CA LYS A 215 23.31 6.90 -2.51
C LYS A 215 24.38 7.74 -3.21
N GLU A 216 24.09 8.26 -4.41
CA GLU A 216 24.95 9.19 -5.14
C GLU A 216 24.95 10.61 -4.54
N ARG A 217 24.20 10.83 -3.46
CA ARG A 217 24.08 12.13 -2.77
C ARG A 217 23.69 13.28 -3.69
N LYS A 218 22.81 13.03 -4.65
CA LYS A 218 22.29 14.08 -5.53
C LYS A 218 21.53 15.11 -4.68
N VAL A 219 21.98 16.37 -4.72
CA VAL A 219 21.46 17.45 -3.86
C VAL A 219 19.94 17.58 -3.96
N ASP A 220 19.39 17.59 -5.18
CA ASP A 220 17.94 17.71 -5.40
C ASP A 220 17.15 16.51 -4.85
N VAL A 221 17.72 15.30 -4.91
CA VAL A 221 17.09 14.07 -4.39
C VAL A 221 17.11 14.09 -2.86
N LEU A 222 18.26 14.42 -2.25
CA LEU A 222 18.37 14.53 -0.78
C LEU A 222 17.38 15.57 -0.24
N LYS A 223 17.33 16.74 -0.85
CA LYS A 223 16.38 17.79 -0.47
C LYS A 223 14.93 17.34 -0.65
N ALA A 224 14.60 16.64 -1.75
CA ALA A 224 13.27 16.11 -1.99
C ALA A 224 12.86 15.07 -0.92
N PHE A 225 13.76 14.21 -0.44
CA PHE A 225 13.48 13.29 0.66
C PHE A 225 13.20 14.00 1.98
N GLU A 226 14.03 15.02 2.33
CA GLU A 226 13.84 15.80 3.55
C GLU A 226 12.49 16.56 3.52
N GLU A 227 12.17 17.20 2.41
CA GLU A 227 10.90 17.89 2.20
C GLU A 227 9.72 16.87 2.25
N THR A 228 9.85 15.69 1.63
CA THR A 228 8.84 14.64 1.65
C THR A 228 8.56 14.17 3.08
N LYS A 229 9.60 14.02 3.91
CA LYS A 229 9.46 13.67 5.32
C LYS A 229 8.76 14.78 6.09
N GLN A 230 9.19 16.03 5.94
CA GLN A 230 8.58 17.19 6.62
C GLN A 230 7.10 17.34 6.26
N LEU A 231 6.75 17.19 4.97
CA LEU A 231 5.38 17.25 4.50
C LEU A 231 4.47 16.18 5.15
N ALA A 232 4.99 15.02 5.53
CA ALA A 232 4.21 14.03 6.27
C ALA A 232 3.83 14.53 7.68
N PHE A 233 4.73 15.26 8.37
CA PHE A 233 4.43 15.90 9.65
C PHE A 233 3.41 17.03 9.49
N ASP A 234 3.58 17.86 8.48
CA ASP A 234 2.68 19.00 8.22
C ASP A 234 1.27 18.53 7.85
N MET A 235 1.16 17.49 7.01
CA MET A 235 -0.12 16.86 6.67
C MET A 235 -0.79 16.23 7.89
N LYS A 236 -0.03 15.53 8.76
CA LYS A 236 -0.55 15.01 10.02
C LYS A 236 -1.16 16.13 10.87
N ASN A 237 -0.44 17.24 11.02
CA ASN A 237 -0.91 18.38 11.80
C ASN A 237 -2.16 19.03 11.19
N ALA A 238 -2.18 19.24 9.87
CA ALA A 238 -3.33 19.78 9.16
C ALA A 238 -4.57 18.89 9.35
N LEU A 239 -4.39 17.56 9.28
CA LEU A 239 -5.47 16.59 9.44
C LEU A 239 -6.04 16.58 10.87
N LEU A 240 -5.16 16.57 11.89
CA LEU A 240 -5.54 16.62 13.31
C LEU A 240 -6.29 17.91 13.67
N LEU A 241 -6.00 19.00 12.98
CA LEU A 241 -6.63 20.30 13.19
C LEU A 241 -7.86 20.55 12.28
N GLY A 242 -8.27 19.57 11.44
CA GLY A 242 -9.39 19.70 10.52
C GLY A 242 -9.15 20.68 9.35
N LYS A 243 -7.92 21.05 9.07
CA LYS A 243 -7.54 22.03 8.03
C LYS A 243 -7.43 21.38 6.65
N LEU A 244 -8.55 20.90 6.09
CA LEU A 244 -8.55 20.11 4.87
C LEU A 244 -8.05 20.85 3.63
N ASN A 245 -8.27 22.17 3.51
CA ASN A 245 -7.73 22.94 2.39
C ASN A 245 -6.21 23.05 2.46
N GLU A 246 -5.64 23.22 3.66
CA GLU A 246 -4.20 23.17 3.89
C GLU A 246 -3.65 21.77 3.56
N PHE A 247 -4.33 20.71 4.01
CA PHE A 247 -4.00 19.33 3.67
C PHE A 247 -3.96 19.08 2.15
N GLY A 248 -4.94 19.60 1.40
CA GLY A 248 -4.95 19.52 -0.06
C GLY A 248 -3.77 20.22 -0.71
N SER A 249 -3.40 21.41 -0.22
CA SER A 249 -2.22 22.16 -0.68
C SER A 249 -0.93 21.39 -0.39
N LEU A 250 -0.84 20.72 0.76
CA LEU A 250 0.30 19.88 1.11
C LEU A 250 0.39 18.62 0.24
N LEU A 251 -0.75 18.02 -0.18
CA LEU A 251 -0.76 16.93 -1.17
C LEU A 251 -0.15 17.37 -2.51
N HIS A 252 -0.47 18.58 -2.98
CA HIS A 252 0.13 19.14 -4.19
C HIS A 252 1.65 19.33 -4.04
N GLN A 253 2.11 19.86 -2.92
CA GLN A 253 3.54 20.00 -2.64
C GLN A 253 4.23 18.62 -2.60
N ALA A 254 3.62 17.62 -1.95
CA ALA A 254 4.15 16.27 -1.91
C ALA A 254 4.26 15.62 -3.30
N TRP A 255 3.31 15.91 -4.20
CA TRP A 255 3.40 15.47 -5.59
C TRP A 255 4.59 16.13 -6.32
N SER A 256 4.77 17.43 -6.12
CA SER A 256 5.90 18.17 -6.70
C SER A 256 7.25 17.65 -6.19
N CYS A 257 7.36 17.33 -4.89
CA CYS A 257 8.56 16.71 -4.32
C CYS A 257 8.79 15.31 -4.88
N LYS A 258 7.74 14.48 -4.96
CA LYS A 258 7.83 13.12 -5.47
C LYS A 258 8.37 13.07 -6.90
N LYS A 259 7.90 13.95 -7.79
CA LYS A 259 8.38 14.03 -9.19
C LYS A 259 9.88 14.30 -9.30
N ARG A 260 10.52 14.93 -8.31
CA ARG A 260 11.98 15.16 -8.29
C ARG A 260 12.82 13.92 -7.93
N LEU A 261 12.20 12.89 -7.33
CA LEU A 261 12.91 11.69 -6.92
C LEU A 261 13.30 10.78 -8.10
N SER A 262 12.50 10.75 -9.18
CA SER A 262 12.82 10.04 -10.43
C SER A 262 11.97 10.57 -11.58
N LYS A 263 12.55 10.68 -12.77
CA LYS A 263 11.85 11.07 -14.00
C LYS A 263 10.82 10.04 -14.48
N LYS A 264 10.85 8.81 -13.93
CA LYS A 264 9.93 7.73 -14.29
C LYS A 264 8.63 7.73 -13.47
N ILE A 265 8.51 8.65 -12.50
CA ILE A 265 7.35 8.72 -11.58
C ILE A 265 6.07 9.15 -12.29
N THR A 266 6.20 10.02 -13.28
CA THR A 266 5.08 10.52 -14.08
C THR A 266 5.30 10.27 -15.57
N ASP A 267 4.25 10.43 -16.35
CA ASP A 267 4.26 10.46 -17.81
C ASP A 267 3.25 11.53 -18.31
N PRO A 268 3.23 11.85 -19.62
CA PRO A 268 2.36 12.89 -20.15
C PRO A 268 0.88 12.69 -19.83
N GLN A 269 0.38 11.45 -19.83
CA GLN A 269 -1.02 11.15 -19.51
C GLN A 269 -1.34 11.42 -18.04
N ILE A 270 -0.45 11.01 -17.13
CA ILE A 270 -0.61 11.27 -15.69
C ILE A 270 -0.58 12.78 -15.41
N ASP A 271 0.36 13.51 -16.03
CA ASP A 271 0.45 14.95 -15.86
C ASP A 271 -0.77 15.68 -16.44
N GLU A 272 -1.30 15.25 -17.60
CA GLU A 272 -2.52 15.80 -18.19
C GLU A 272 -3.74 15.60 -17.27
N LEU A 273 -3.96 14.38 -16.76
CA LEU A 273 -5.05 14.10 -15.83
C LEU A 273 -4.90 14.92 -14.53
N TYR A 274 -3.68 15.05 -14.04
CA TYR A 274 -3.41 15.83 -12.84
C TYR A 274 -3.73 17.32 -13.03
N GLU A 275 -3.25 17.93 -14.10
CA GLU A 275 -3.50 19.35 -14.39
C GLU A 275 -4.98 19.60 -14.72
N LEU A 276 -5.64 18.68 -15.41
CA LEU A 276 -7.08 18.77 -15.68
C LEU A 276 -7.89 18.81 -14.38
N ALA A 277 -7.56 17.96 -13.40
CA ALA A 277 -8.20 17.99 -12.09
C ALA A 277 -7.95 19.32 -11.36
N ARG A 278 -6.72 19.83 -11.39
CA ARG A 278 -6.33 21.11 -10.77
C ARG A 278 -7.11 22.31 -11.34
N GLN A 279 -7.27 22.35 -12.66
CA GLN A 279 -7.99 23.43 -13.36
C GLN A 279 -9.50 23.41 -13.11
N ASN A 280 -10.05 22.28 -12.63
CA ASN A 280 -11.49 22.10 -12.46
C ASN A 280 -11.95 22.00 -10.99
N GLY A 281 -11.08 22.27 -10.01
CA GLY A 281 -11.47 22.36 -8.60
C GLY A 281 -10.84 21.33 -7.67
N SER A 282 -9.78 20.63 -8.11
CA SER A 282 -8.93 19.89 -7.17
C SER A 282 -7.98 20.87 -6.46
N ILE A 283 -7.98 20.88 -5.13
CA ILE A 283 -7.06 21.66 -4.30
C ILE A 283 -5.65 21.10 -4.38
N GLY A 284 -5.53 19.79 -4.53
CA GLY A 284 -4.27 19.08 -4.67
C GLY A 284 -4.48 17.59 -4.76
N GLY A 285 -3.39 16.89 -5.06
CA GLY A 285 -3.42 15.45 -5.23
C GLY A 285 -2.04 14.89 -5.47
N LYS A 286 -1.98 13.58 -5.69
CA LYS A 286 -0.73 12.88 -6.02
C LYS A 286 -0.98 11.51 -6.62
N LEU A 287 -0.02 10.98 -7.36
CA LEU A 287 0.00 9.59 -7.74
C LEU A 287 0.41 8.72 -6.53
N LEU A 288 -0.36 7.67 -6.26
CA LEU A 288 -0.10 6.73 -5.16
C LEU A 288 0.99 5.70 -5.51
N GLY A 289 1.52 5.00 -4.50
CA GLY A 289 2.57 3.99 -4.67
C GLY A 289 3.91 4.56 -5.13
N ALA A 290 4.73 3.79 -5.83
CA ALA A 290 6.05 4.20 -6.31
C ALA A 290 5.99 5.24 -7.42
N GLY A 291 5.01 5.16 -8.31
CA GLY A 291 4.87 6.01 -9.50
C GLY A 291 4.66 5.20 -10.78
N GLY A 292 4.60 5.89 -11.91
CA GLY A 292 4.53 5.28 -13.25
C GLY A 292 3.17 4.72 -13.65
N GLY A 293 2.10 4.96 -12.89
CA GLY A 293 0.73 4.51 -13.14
C GLY A 293 0.00 4.13 -11.87
N GLY A 294 -1.23 3.67 -12.02
CA GLY A 294 -2.10 3.27 -10.91
C GLY A 294 -3.13 4.34 -10.57
N TYR A 295 -3.24 4.71 -9.30
CA TYR A 295 -4.26 5.65 -8.82
C TYR A 295 -3.69 7.05 -8.54
N LEU A 296 -4.32 8.06 -9.13
CA LEU A 296 -4.24 9.44 -8.68
C LEU A 296 -5.25 9.66 -7.54
N LEU A 297 -4.78 10.26 -6.46
CA LEU A 297 -5.60 10.74 -5.36
C LEU A 297 -5.74 12.25 -5.49
N PHE A 298 -6.97 12.77 -5.40
CA PHE A 298 -7.25 14.20 -5.37
C PHE A 298 -8.08 14.57 -4.16
N LEU A 299 -7.84 15.76 -3.61
CA LEU A 299 -8.77 16.43 -2.69
C LEU A 299 -9.42 17.58 -3.45
N CYS A 300 -10.74 17.52 -3.61
CA CYS A 300 -11.52 18.51 -4.34
C CYS A 300 -12.06 19.60 -3.42
N GLU A 301 -12.37 20.77 -3.99
CA GLU A 301 -13.27 21.73 -3.34
C GLU A 301 -14.62 21.06 -3.08
N PHE A 302 -15.33 21.49 -2.02
CA PHE A 302 -16.51 20.79 -1.52
C PHE A 302 -17.65 20.66 -2.57
N ASP A 303 -17.75 21.61 -3.51
CA ASP A 303 -18.77 21.69 -4.55
C ASP A 303 -18.26 21.28 -5.97
N LYS A 304 -17.00 20.90 -6.13
CA LYS A 304 -16.36 20.63 -7.43
C LYS A 304 -16.11 19.15 -7.72
N TRP A 305 -16.33 18.26 -6.77
CA TRP A 305 -16.01 16.83 -6.93
C TRP A 305 -16.60 16.25 -8.21
N HIS A 306 -17.88 16.48 -8.50
CA HIS A 306 -18.58 15.95 -9.68
C HIS A 306 -18.02 16.52 -11.00
N ILE A 307 -17.62 17.80 -11.01
CA ILE A 307 -17.00 18.45 -12.18
C ILE A 307 -15.64 17.82 -12.49
N VAL A 308 -14.81 17.65 -11.45
CA VAL A 308 -13.49 17.01 -11.58
C VAL A 308 -13.65 15.58 -12.09
N ALA A 309 -14.60 14.81 -11.52
CA ALA A 309 -14.88 13.44 -11.92
C ALA A 309 -15.26 13.34 -13.39
N GLU A 310 -16.23 14.13 -13.85
CA GLU A 310 -16.68 14.15 -15.26
C GLU A 310 -15.53 14.48 -16.22
N LYS A 311 -14.70 15.46 -15.90
CA LYS A 311 -13.55 15.85 -16.73
C LYS A 311 -12.52 14.73 -16.83
N LEU A 312 -12.17 14.11 -15.70
CA LEU A 312 -11.21 13.00 -15.67
C LEU A 312 -11.72 11.78 -16.43
N GLU A 313 -13.00 11.42 -16.31
CA GLU A 313 -13.59 10.30 -17.04
C GLU A 313 -13.60 10.54 -18.56
N ARG A 314 -13.90 11.75 -19.00
CA ARG A 314 -13.80 12.14 -20.43
C ARG A 314 -12.37 12.09 -20.97
N ALA A 315 -11.38 12.28 -20.10
CA ALA A 315 -9.97 12.18 -20.46
C ALA A 315 -9.39 10.75 -20.30
N GLY A 316 -10.25 9.74 -20.03
CA GLY A 316 -9.87 8.33 -19.97
C GLY A 316 -9.48 7.85 -18.56
N GLY A 317 -9.58 8.69 -17.52
CA GLY A 317 -9.47 8.28 -16.14
C GLY A 317 -10.72 7.48 -15.71
N LYS A 318 -10.58 6.58 -14.75
CA LYS A 318 -11.70 5.84 -14.17
C LYS A 318 -11.85 6.20 -12.70
N ILE A 319 -12.98 6.82 -12.34
CA ILE A 319 -13.26 7.15 -10.94
C ILE A 319 -13.65 5.89 -10.18
N VAL A 320 -13.02 5.68 -9.02
CA VAL A 320 -13.20 4.49 -8.18
C VAL A 320 -13.64 4.90 -6.79
N GLY A 321 -14.83 4.45 -6.41
CA GLY A 321 -15.38 4.67 -5.06
C GLY A 321 -14.60 3.89 -4.00
N PHE A 322 -14.50 4.48 -2.82
CA PHE A 322 -13.94 3.84 -1.63
C PHE A 322 -14.58 4.45 -0.38
N THR A 323 -14.40 3.78 0.74
CA THR A 323 -14.66 4.29 2.10
C THR A 323 -13.41 4.05 2.93
N PHE A 324 -13.24 4.77 4.04
CA PHE A 324 -12.18 4.43 4.98
C PHE A 324 -12.53 3.15 5.74
N ASP A 325 -11.57 2.25 5.93
CA ASP A 325 -11.66 1.17 6.92
C ASP A 325 -10.65 1.42 8.04
N LEU A 326 -11.15 1.51 9.26
CA LEU A 326 -10.33 1.78 10.43
C LEU A 326 -9.76 0.51 11.07
N ARG A 327 -10.10 -0.65 10.53
CA ARG A 327 -9.62 -1.94 11.00
C ARG A 327 -8.47 -2.42 10.12
N GLY A 328 -7.48 -3.01 10.75
CA GLY A 328 -6.40 -3.69 10.05
C GLY A 328 -6.77 -5.10 9.59
N MET A 329 -5.75 -5.93 9.44
CA MET A 329 -5.90 -7.33 9.09
C MET A 329 -6.85 -8.05 10.04
N GLN A 330 -7.75 -8.85 9.47
CA GLN A 330 -8.72 -9.65 10.19
C GLN A 330 -8.69 -11.09 9.71
N SER A 331 -8.57 -12.05 10.63
CA SER A 331 -8.65 -13.47 10.33
C SER A 331 -9.74 -14.14 11.20
N TRP A 332 -10.42 -15.14 10.64
CA TRP A 332 -11.47 -15.89 11.34
C TRP A 332 -11.61 -17.31 10.81
N GLU A 333 -12.06 -18.21 11.67
CA GLU A 333 -12.49 -19.54 11.27
C GLU A 333 -13.92 -19.50 10.72
N VAL A 334 -14.16 -20.25 9.66
CA VAL A 334 -15.51 -20.41 9.10
C VAL A 334 -16.18 -21.55 9.84
N SER A 335 -17.23 -21.23 10.58
CA SER A 335 -18.11 -22.24 11.17
C SER A 335 -19.00 -22.78 10.05
N GLU A 336 -18.87 -24.07 9.71
CA GLU A 336 -19.89 -24.76 8.91
C GLU A 336 -21.14 -24.90 9.78
N SER A 337 -22.21 -24.22 9.36
CA SER A 337 -23.54 -24.34 9.99
C SER A 337 -24.25 -25.60 9.50
#